data_a87f17ddb84a891fdff4693b47d53519
#
_entry.id   a87f17ddb84a891fdff4693b47d53519
#
_cell.length_a   1.000
_cell.length_b   1.000
_cell.length_c   1.000
_cell.angle_alpha   90.00
_cell.angle_beta   90.00
_cell.angle_gamma   90.00
#
_symmetry.space_group_name_H-M   'P 1'
#
loop_
_entity.id
_entity.type
_entity.pdbx_description
1 polymer ?
#
loop_
_entity_poly.entity_id
_entity_poly.type
_entity_poly.pdbx_seq_one_letter_code
_entity_poly.pdbx_strand_id
1 'polypeptide(L)'
;MIQANNIHKYYGNLHVLKGVDLEIKKGEVVSIVGASGAGKTTLLQILGTLVSPSKKEDFTLEIDAKDINSLNENDLAKFRNNHLGFIFQFHQLLPEFTALENVCIPAFIKGISEKEAELKAKKLLDFLGLGKRLHHKPSELSGGEQQRVSVARALINDPLVVLADEPSGNLDSASAAQLHQLFFELRAVYGHTFIIVTHNE
;
A
#
# COMPACT_ATOMS: atom_id res chain seq x y z
N MET A 1 -10.52 -8.90 -9.77
CA MET A 1 -10.16 -8.29 -8.49
C MET A 1 -10.08 -6.77 -8.61
N ILE A 2 -9.20 -6.21 -9.46
CA ILE A 2 -9.23 -4.79 -9.83
C ILE A 2 -9.50 -4.71 -11.32
N GLN A 3 -10.44 -3.86 -11.69
CA GLN A 3 -10.71 -3.49 -13.09
C GLN A 3 -10.76 -1.97 -13.18
N ALA A 4 -9.88 -1.41 -13.98
CA ALA A 4 -9.81 0.01 -14.26
C ALA A 4 -9.85 0.20 -15.77
N ASN A 5 -10.77 1.01 -16.26
CA ASN A 5 -10.89 1.30 -17.68
C ASN A 5 -10.90 2.80 -17.90
N ASN A 6 -10.19 3.21 -18.96
CA ASN A 6 -10.13 4.57 -19.46
C ASN A 6 -9.75 5.60 -18.39
N ILE A 7 -8.76 5.27 -17.55
CA ILE A 7 -8.31 6.16 -16.48
C ILE A 7 -7.52 7.33 -17.06
N HIS A 8 -8.04 8.54 -16.89
CA HIS A 8 -7.38 9.78 -17.27
C HIS A 8 -7.02 10.64 -16.04
N LYS A 9 -5.88 11.31 -16.09
CA LYS A 9 -5.49 12.28 -15.07
C LYS A 9 -4.80 13.48 -15.69
N TYR A 10 -5.33 14.66 -15.35
CA TYR A 10 -4.77 15.96 -15.71
C TYR A 10 -4.35 16.72 -14.44
N TYR A 11 -3.21 17.38 -14.51
CA TYR A 11 -2.76 18.40 -13.57
C TYR A 11 -2.63 19.72 -14.32
N GLY A 12 -3.62 20.59 -14.19
CA GLY A 12 -3.76 21.75 -15.05
C GLY A 12 -3.88 21.35 -16.53
N ASN A 13 -2.92 21.75 -17.35
CA ASN A 13 -2.86 21.40 -18.78
C ASN A 13 -2.04 20.12 -19.05
N LEU A 14 -1.37 19.57 -18.06
CA LEU A 14 -0.55 18.37 -18.22
C LEU A 14 -1.44 17.12 -18.16
N HIS A 15 -1.52 16.37 -19.26
CA HIS A 15 -2.22 15.09 -19.36
C HIS A 15 -1.27 13.95 -18.98
N VAL A 16 -1.34 13.50 -17.72
CA VAL A 16 -0.40 12.52 -17.14
C VAL A 16 -0.82 11.08 -17.47
N LEU A 17 -2.10 10.74 -17.23
CA LEU A 17 -2.64 9.43 -17.61
C LEU A 17 -3.60 9.62 -18.78
N LYS A 18 -3.41 8.82 -19.83
CA LYS A 18 -4.04 9.03 -21.14
C LYS A 18 -4.89 7.83 -21.57
N GLY A 19 -5.88 7.47 -20.73
CA GLY A 19 -6.75 6.32 -20.99
C GLY A 19 -6.05 5.01 -20.61
N VAL A 20 -5.79 4.80 -19.32
CA VAL A 20 -5.15 3.57 -18.84
C VAL A 20 -6.21 2.53 -18.53
N ASP A 21 -6.07 1.35 -19.14
CA ASP A 21 -6.83 0.14 -18.88
C ASP A 21 -5.96 -0.83 -18.10
N LEU A 22 -6.53 -1.45 -17.06
CA LEU A 22 -5.80 -2.38 -16.18
C LEU A 22 -6.75 -3.43 -15.61
N GLU A 23 -6.36 -4.69 -15.69
CA GLU A 23 -7.01 -5.79 -14.99
C GLU A 23 -5.99 -6.53 -14.13
N ILE A 24 -6.33 -6.73 -12.84
CA ILE A 24 -5.50 -7.47 -11.87
C ILE A 24 -6.37 -8.52 -11.20
N LYS A 25 -5.89 -9.76 -11.19
CA LYS A 25 -6.56 -10.89 -10.54
C LYS A 25 -6.19 -10.95 -9.07
N LYS A 26 -7.02 -11.61 -8.27
CA LYS A 26 -6.74 -11.85 -6.85
C LYS A 26 -5.46 -12.68 -6.67
N GLY A 27 -4.61 -12.26 -5.74
CA GLY A 27 -3.36 -12.95 -5.42
C GLY A 27 -2.24 -12.76 -6.45
N GLU A 28 -2.35 -11.80 -7.37
CA GLU A 28 -1.26 -11.44 -8.26
C GLU A 28 -0.26 -10.48 -7.58
N VAL A 29 1.00 -10.57 -8.01
CA VAL A 29 2.02 -9.55 -7.74
C VAL A 29 2.30 -8.86 -9.06
N VAL A 30 1.90 -7.61 -9.18
CA VAL A 30 2.01 -6.81 -10.41
C VAL A 30 3.02 -5.70 -10.20
N SER A 31 3.98 -5.58 -11.12
CA SER A 31 4.93 -4.47 -11.16
C SER A 31 4.54 -3.46 -12.23
N ILE A 32 4.42 -2.19 -11.86
CA ILE A 32 4.23 -1.07 -12.78
C ILE A 32 5.60 -0.41 -12.97
N VAL A 33 6.16 -0.60 -14.16
CA VAL A 33 7.49 -0.10 -14.53
C VAL A 33 7.40 1.03 -15.55
N GLY A 34 8.42 1.85 -15.64
CA GLY A 34 8.52 2.92 -16.63
C GLY A 34 9.42 4.07 -16.18
N ALA A 35 9.67 5.02 -17.07
CA ALA A 35 10.51 6.18 -16.80
C ALA A 35 9.97 7.06 -15.65
N SER A 36 10.86 7.85 -15.03
CA SER A 36 10.44 8.87 -14.07
C SER A 36 9.48 9.85 -14.73
N GLY A 37 8.44 10.26 -14.00
CA GLY A 37 7.40 11.16 -14.53
C GLY A 37 6.36 10.51 -15.45
N ALA A 38 6.44 9.20 -15.72
CA ALA A 38 5.47 8.51 -16.58
C ALA A 38 4.06 8.36 -15.95
N GLY A 39 3.85 8.80 -14.72
CA GLY A 39 2.54 8.76 -14.05
C GLY A 39 2.32 7.50 -13.20
N LYS A 40 3.35 6.68 -12.94
CA LYS A 40 3.24 5.43 -12.15
C LYS A 40 2.67 5.67 -10.75
N THR A 41 3.25 6.58 -9.99
CA THR A 41 2.75 6.98 -8.65
C THR A 41 1.33 7.53 -8.74
N THR A 42 1.01 8.32 -9.78
CA THR A 42 -0.34 8.84 -9.98
C THR A 42 -1.35 7.72 -10.21
N LEU A 43 -1.00 6.71 -11.02
CA LEU A 43 -1.85 5.53 -11.23
C LEU A 43 -2.04 4.77 -9.92
N LEU A 44 -0.95 4.51 -9.19
CA LEU A 44 -1.01 3.83 -7.89
C LEU A 44 -1.90 4.57 -6.89
N GLN A 45 -1.80 5.90 -6.83
CA GLN A 45 -2.64 6.74 -5.97
C GLN A 45 -4.12 6.70 -6.36
N ILE A 46 -4.43 6.60 -7.66
CA ILE A 46 -5.82 6.44 -8.12
C ILE A 46 -6.36 5.07 -7.76
N LEU A 47 -5.61 3.99 -8.00
CA LEU A 47 -5.98 2.63 -7.58
C LEU A 47 -6.13 2.55 -6.06
N GLY A 48 -5.32 3.29 -5.33
CA GLY A 48 -5.39 3.44 -3.87
C GLY A 48 -6.48 4.40 -3.38
N THR A 49 -7.28 4.99 -4.26
CA THR A 49 -8.34 5.95 -3.91
C THR A 49 -7.85 7.20 -3.15
N LEU A 50 -6.55 7.52 -3.24
CA LEU A 50 -5.95 8.72 -2.64
C LEU A 50 -6.14 9.95 -3.52
N VAL A 51 -6.21 9.74 -4.83
CA VAL A 51 -6.42 10.78 -5.83
C VAL A 51 -7.53 10.33 -6.77
N SER A 52 -8.47 11.22 -7.06
CA SER A 52 -9.53 10.92 -8.03
C SER A 52 -9.02 11.07 -9.46
N PRO A 53 -9.44 10.19 -10.40
CA PRO A 53 -9.28 10.43 -11.84
C PRO A 53 -9.89 11.76 -12.26
N SER A 54 -9.49 12.27 -13.42
CA SER A 54 -10.11 13.45 -13.99
C SER A 54 -11.44 13.10 -14.65
N LYS A 55 -12.52 13.83 -14.30
CA LYS A 55 -13.89 13.59 -14.79
C LYS A 55 -14.15 14.15 -16.21
N LYS A 56 -13.09 14.40 -17.01
CA LYS A 56 -13.24 14.87 -18.39
C LYS A 56 -13.72 13.76 -19.32
N GLU A 57 -13.40 12.53 -18.97
CA GLU A 57 -13.70 11.31 -19.73
C GLU A 57 -14.44 10.33 -18.86
N ASP A 58 -15.28 9.50 -19.46
CA ASP A 58 -15.91 8.39 -18.75
C ASP A 58 -14.87 7.33 -18.40
N PHE A 59 -14.85 6.90 -17.16
CA PHE A 59 -13.96 5.86 -16.67
C PHE A 59 -14.66 4.96 -15.68
N THR A 60 -14.14 3.75 -15.49
CA THR A 60 -14.58 2.82 -14.44
C THR A 60 -13.42 2.41 -13.56
N LEU A 61 -13.66 2.27 -12.26
CA LEU A 61 -12.72 1.68 -11.31
C LEU A 61 -13.50 0.79 -10.34
N GLU A 62 -13.28 -0.51 -10.47
CA GLU A 62 -13.86 -1.51 -9.59
C GLU A 62 -12.77 -2.24 -8.81
N ILE A 63 -12.98 -2.44 -7.51
CA ILE A 63 -12.12 -3.23 -6.64
C ILE A 63 -12.98 -4.23 -5.89
N ASP A 64 -12.73 -5.52 -6.10
CA ASP A 64 -13.49 -6.64 -5.54
C ASP A 64 -14.99 -6.53 -5.85
N ALA A 65 -15.31 -6.27 -7.13
CA ALA A 65 -16.66 -6.03 -7.65
C ALA A 65 -17.39 -4.82 -7.02
N LYS A 66 -16.67 -3.95 -6.31
CA LYS A 66 -17.20 -2.71 -5.76
C LYS A 66 -16.86 -1.56 -6.71
N ASP A 67 -17.88 -0.88 -7.25
CA ASP A 67 -17.66 0.37 -7.99
C ASP A 67 -17.23 1.48 -7.04
N ILE A 68 -15.98 1.91 -7.21
CA ILE A 68 -15.36 2.94 -6.38
C ILE A 68 -15.97 4.31 -6.64
N ASN A 69 -16.44 4.56 -7.87
CA ASN A 69 -17.02 5.85 -8.26
C ASN A 69 -18.39 6.10 -7.60
N SER A 70 -19.07 5.05 -7.16
CA SER A 70 -20.37 5.14 -6.48
C SER A 70 -20.26 5.52 -5.00
N LEU A 71 -19.04 5.49 -4.41
CA LEU A 71 -18.83 5.73 -3.00
C LEU A 71 -18.75 7.23 -2.69
N ASN A 72 -19.42 7.67 -1.62
CA ASN A 72 -19.16 8.98 -1.03
C ASN A 72 -17.82 8.99 -0.25
N GLU A 73 -17.35 10.17 0.16
CA GLU A 73 -16.03 10.33 0.81
C GLU A 73 -15.87 9.49 2.10
N ASN A 74 -16.92 9.39 2.91
CA ASN A 74 -16.89 8.61 4.16
C ASN A 74 -16.81 7.11 3.89
N ASP A 75 -17.59 6.62 2.93
CA ASP A 75 -17.57 5.20 2.55
C ASP A 75 -16.28 4.85 1.82
N LEU A 76 -15.73 5.78 1.02
CA LEU A 76 -14.43 5.62 0.38
C LEU A 76 -13.29 5.55 1.42
N ALA A 77 -13.32 6.39 2.46
CA ALA A 77 -12.36 6.34 3.55
C ALA A 77 -12.42 5.01 4.32
N LYS A 78 -13.64 4.52 4.61
CA LYS A 78 -13.84 3.20 5.23
C LYS A 78 -13.37 2.07 4.33
N PHE A 79 -13.68 2.14 3.03
CA PHE A 79 -13.23 1.15 2.05
C PHE A 79 -11.70 1.11 2.02
N ARG A 80 -11.04 2.25 1.91
CA ARG A 80 -9.59 2.37 1.93
C ARG A 80 -8.98 1.73 3.17
N ASN A 81 -9.46 2.09 4.37
CA ASN A 81 -8.94 1.57 5.62
C ASN A 81 -9.15 0.05 5.78
N ASN A 82 -10.25 -0.49 5.24
CA ASN A 82 -10.57 -1.90 5.38
C ASN A 82 -9.90 -2.81 4.35
N HIS A 83 -9.67 -2.31 3.14
CA HIS A 83 -9.33 -3.16 1.99
C HIS A 83 -8.01 -2.82 1.31
N LEU A 84 -7.41 -1.66 1.60
CA LEU A 84 -6.17 -1.22 0.97
C LEU A 84 -5.06 -1.02 1.99
N GLY A 85 -3.89 -1.60 1.71
CA GLY A 85 -2.66 -1.36 2.46
C GLY A 85 -1.72 -0.48 1.63
N PHE A 86 -0.96 0.41 2.28
CA PHE A 86 -0.02 1.31 1.60
C PHE A 86 1.38 1.17 2.15
N ILE A 87 2.34 1.03 1.26
CA ILE A 87 3.77 1.04 1.53
C ILE A 87 4.39 2.16 0.69
N PHE A 88 5.10 3.08 1.33
CA PHE A 88 5.71 4.24 0.68
C PHE A 88 7.23 4.17 0.71
N GLN A 89 7.88 4.82 -0.23
CA GLN A 89 9.33 4.89 -0.36
C GLN A 89 10.01 5.42 0.92
N PHE A 90 9.45 6.45 1.56
CA PHE A 90 9.98 7.06 2.78
C PHE A 90 9.33 6.52 4.06
N HIS A 91 8.79 5.29 4.05
CA HIS A 91 8.16 4.58 5.15
C HIS A 91 6.97 5.33 5.80
N GLN A 92 7.04 6.64 5.93
CA GLN A 92 6.01 7.53 6.53
C GLN A 92 5.55 7.04 7.91
N LEU A 93 6.49 6.60 8.74
CA LEU A 93 6.23 6.28 10.12
C LEU A 93 6.12 7.57 10.93
N LEU A 94 5.20 7.59 11.89
CA LEU A 94 5.06 8.70 12.81
C LEU A 94 6.18 8.63 13.84
N PRO A 95 7.06 9.65 13.94
CA PRO A 95 8.29 9.58 14.73
C PRO A 95 8.04 9.56 16.24
N GLU A 96 6.88 10.04 16.69
CA GLU A 96 6.46 10.05 18.09
C GLU A 96 6.07 8.67 18.61
N PHE A 97 5.62 7.78 17.70
CA PHE A 97 5.10 6.46 18.02
C PHE A 97 6.17 5.37 17.84
N THR A 98 6.08 4.34 18.66
CA THR A 98 6.86 3.11 18.56
C THR A 98 6.51 2.31 17.29
N ALA A 99 7.29 1.28 16.96
CA ALA A 99 6.97 0.36 15.87
C ALA A 99 5.59 -0.30 16.07
N LEU A 100 5.29 -0.76 17.29
CA LEU A 100 4.01 -1.36 17.63
C LEU A 100 2.85 -0.39 17.41
N GLU A 101 2.95 0.82 17.93
CA GLU A 101 1.91 1.86 17.83
C GLU A 101 1.70 2.27 16.37
N ASN A 102 2.76 2.48 15.58
CA ASN A 102 2.65 2.77 14.15
C ASN A 102 1.85 1.70 13.40
N VAL A 103 2.07 0.42 13.72
CA VAL A 103 1.33 -0.68 13.10
C VAL A 103 -0.14 -0.70 13.54
N CYS A 104 -0.43 -0.33 14.78
CA CYS A 104 -1.80 -0.34 15.31
C CYS A 104 -2.71 0.77 14.76
N ILE A 105 -2.16 1.88 14.26
CA ILE A 105 -2.95 3.06 13.83
C ILE A 105 -4.11 2.70 12.90
N PRO A 106 -3.94 1.96 11.78
CA PRO A 106 -5.06 1.65 10.90
C PRO A 106 -6.12 0.76 11.56
N ALA A 107 -5.73 -0.09 12.51
CA ALA A 107 -6.66 -0.91 13.28
C ALA A 107 -7.50 -0.05 14.24
N PHE A 108 -6.92 0.97 14.87
CA PHE A 108 -7.66 1.92 15.71
C PHE A 108 -8.65 2.74 14.89
N ILE A 109 -8.26 3.18 13.68
CA ILE A 109 -9.17 3.87 12.75
C ILE A 109 -10.35 2.97 12.36
N LYS A 110 -10.12 1.67 12.23
CA LYS A 110 -11.15 0.66 11.96
C LYS A 110 -12.08 0.41 13.16
N GLY A 111 -11.72 0.89 14.36
CA GLY A 111 -12.46 0.68 15.59
C GLY A 111 -12.13 -0.64 16.30
N ILE A 112 -11.02 -1.27 15.96
CA ILE A 112 -10.51 -2.47 16.66
C ILE A 112 -10.00 -2.04 18.04
N SER A 113 -10.30 -2.84 19.08
CA SER A 113 -9.85 -2.56 20.43
C SER A 113 -8.32 -2.58 20.54
N GLU A 114 -7.75 -1.80 21.45
CA GLU A 114 -6.31 -1.72 21.68
C GLU A 114 -5.68 -3.10 21.89
N LYS A 115 -6.26 -3.89 22.78
CA LYS A 115 -5.79 -5.26 23.08
C LYS A 115 -5.75 -6.16 21.83
N GLU A 116 -6.76 -6.09 20.98
CA GLU A 116 -6.82 -6.89 19.75
C GLU A 116 -5.85 -6.36 18.69
N ALA A 117 -5.77 -5.03 18.51
CA ALA A 117 -4.85 -4.39 17.58
C ALA A 117 -3.39 -4.71 17.94
N GLU A 118 -3.01 -4.58 19.22
CA GLU A 118 -1.67 -4.94 19.69
C GLU A 118 -1.34 -6.41 19.47
N LEU A 119 -2.29 -7.32 19.73
CA LEU A 119 -2.06 -8.75 19.51
C LEU A 119 -1.78 -9.05 18.04
N LYS A 120 -2.55 -8.45 17.12
CA LYS A 120 -2.33 -8.58 15.66
C LYS A 120 -1.01 -7.96 15.25
N ALA A 121 -0.71 -6.75 15.72
CA ALA A 121 0.51 -6.04 15.39
C ALA A 121 1.77 -6.78 15.88
N LYS A 122 1.75 -7.34 17.09
CA LYS A 122 2.84 -8.17 17.62
C LYS A 122 3.10 -9.38 16.74
N LYS A 123 2.05 -10.12 16.33
CA LYS A 123 2.19 -11.27 15.41
C LYS A 123 2.81 -10.88 14.07
N LEU A 124 2.38 -9.76 13.48
CA LEU A 124 2.94 -9.27 12.21
C LEU A 124 4.40 -8.85 12.38
N LEU A 125 4.72 -8.10 13.43
CA LEU A 125 6.09 -7.67 13.70
C LEU A 125 7.01 -8.85 14.01
N ASP A 126 6.54 -9.86 14.74
CA ASP A 126 7.29 -11.11 14.99
C ASP A 126 7.55 -11.86 13.67
N PHE A 127 6.53 -12.02 12.82
CA PHE A 127 6.68 -12.64 11.50
C PHE A 127 7.71 -11.90 10.61
N LEU A 128 7.76 -10.57 10.72
CA LEU A 128 8.71 -9.72 9.99
C LEU A 128 10.09 -9.60 10.68
N GLY A 129 10.36 -10.41 11.72
CA GLY A 129 11.63 -10.42 12.44
C GLY A 129 11.86 -9.20 13.35
N LEU A 130 10.80 -8.49 13.74
CA LEU A 130 10.86 -7.27 14.54
C LEU A 130 10.34 -7.45 15.98
N GLY A 131 10.18 -8.68 16.47
CA GLY A 131 9.64 -8.94 17.80
C GLY A 131 10.44 -8.31 18.95
N LYS A 132 11.75 -8.09 18.75
CA LYS A 132 12.60 -7.38 19.72
C LYS A 132 12.62 -5.87 19.54
N ARG A 133 11.87 -5.33 18.56
CA ARG A 133 11.84 -3.92 18.18
C ARG A 133 10.50 -3.23 18.45
N LEU A 134 9.55 -3.90 19.07
CA LEU A 134 8.16 -3.43 19.28
C LEU A 134 8.08 -2.01 19.85
N HIS A 135 8.92 -1.70 20.82
CA HIS A 135 8.94 -0.43 21.55
C HIS A 135 9.98 0.57 21.06
N HIS A 136 10.68 0.27 19.97
CA HIS A 136 11.63 1.20 19.35
C HIS A 136 10.88 2.24 18.53
N LYS A 137 11.35 3.48 18.58
CA LYS A 137 10.88 4.57 17.72
C LYS A 137 11.56 4.49 16.35
N PRO A 138 11.00 5.12 15.30
CA PRO A 138 11.60 5.10 13.96
C PRO A 138 13.08 5.51 13.94
N SER A 139 13.48 6.49 14.75
CA SER A 139 14.89 6.94 14.85
C SER A 139 15.86 5.89 15.40
N GLU A 140 15.34 4.84 16.04
CA GLU A 140 16.13 3.76 16.65
C GLU A 140 16.17 2.50 15.76
N LEU A 141 15.54 2.57 14.57
CA LEU A 141 15.42 1.49 13.61
C LEU A 141 16.26 1.77 12.36
N SER A 142 16.89 0.74 11.81
CA SER A 142 17.51 0.81 10.48
C SER A 142 16.45 1.06 9.39
N GLY A 143 16.87 1.55 8.21
CA GLY A 143 15.97 1.76 7.08
C GLY A 143 15.17 0.50 6.69
N GLY A 144 15.83 -0.66 6.67
CA GLY A 144 15.15 -1.93 6.40
C GLY A 144 14.17 -2.34 7.51
N GLU A 145 14.48 -2.05 8.79
CA GLU A 145 13.54 -2.28 9.91
C GLU A 145 12.34 -1.33 9.80
N GLN A 146 12.54 -0.05 9.50
CA GLN A 146 11.46 0.92 9.27
C GLN A 146 10.55 0.47 8.11
N GLN A 147 11.14 -0.04 7.03
CA GLN A 147 10.37 -0.55 5.90
C GLN A 147 9.52 -1.76 6.32
N ARG A 148 10.06 -2.70 7.07
CA ARG A 148 9.27 -3.82 7.59
C ARG A 148 8.16 -3.39 8.55
N VAL A 149 8.35 -2.35 9.37
CA VAL A 149 7.27 -1.74 10.16
C VAL A 149 6.18 -1.16 9.26
N SER A 150 6.56 -0.46 8.17
CA SER A 150 5.62 0.06 7.17
C SER A 150 4.82 -1.07 6.49
N VAL A 151 5.47 -2.20 6.17
CA VAL A 151 4.79 -3.40 5.66
C VAL A 151 3.79 -3.95 6.69
N ALA A 152 4.19 -4.11 7.96
CA ALA A 152 3.30 -4.58 9.03
C ALA A 152 2.07 -3.67 9.17
N ARG A 153 2.28 -2.34 9.12
CA ARG A 153 1.19 -1.35 9.17
C ARG A 153 0.23 -1.49 8.01
N ALA A 154 0.74 -1.74 6.80
CA ALA A 154 -0.09 -1.95 5.62
C ALA A 154 -0.97 -3.20 5.74
N LEU A 155 -0.51 -4.23 6.47
CA LEU A 155 -1.17 -5.54 6.58
C LEU A 155 -2.11 -5.69 7.79
N ILE A 156 -2.10 -4.78 8.76
CA ILE A 156 -2.80 -4.95 10.06
C ILE A 156 -4.32 -5.19 9.91
N ASN A 157 -4.94 -4.61 8.91
CA ASN A 157 -6.37 -4.74 8.64
C ASN A 157 -6.72 -5.89 7.66
N ASP A 158 -5.73 -6.72 7.30
CA ASP A 158 -5.89 -7.81 6.32
C ASP A 158 -6.43 -7.31 4.97
N PRO A 159 -5.70 -6.43 4.27
CA PRO A 159 -6.18 -5.76 3.07
C PRO A 159 -6.32 -6.73 1.89
N LEU A 160 -7.24 -6.45 0.97
CA LEU A 160 -7.37 -7.16 -0.29
C LEU A 160 -6.19 -6.86 -1.23
N VAL A 161 -5.72 -5.62 -1.20
CA VAL A 161 -4.64 -5.11 -2.07
C VAL A 161 -3.62 -4.33 -1.25
N VAL A 162 -2.36 -4.61 -1.50
CA VAL A 162 -1.22 -3.83 -0.98
C VAL A 162 -0.62 -3.04 -2.14
N LEU A 163 -0.58 -1.73 -1.99
CA LEU A 163 -0.06 -0.76 -2.94
C LEU A 163 1.30 -0.27 -2.45
N ALA A 164 2.36 -0.50 -3.21
CA ALA A 164 3.72 -0.16 -2.85
C ALA A 164 4.33 0.82 -3.85
N ASP A 165 4.67 2.02 -3.41
CA ASP A 165 5.32 3.05 -4.22
C ASP A 165 6.81 3.06 -3.93
N GLU A 166 7.60 2.51 -4.85
CA GLU A 166 9.06 2.38 -4.77
C GLU A 166 9.56 1.84 -3.41
N PRO A 167 9.02 0.70 -2.94
CA PRO A 167 9.21 0.25 -1.56
C PRO A 167 10.67 -0.10 -1.22
N SER A 168 11.51 -0.33 -2.21
CA SER A 168 12.94 -0.63 -2.07
C SER A 168 13.87 0.53 -2.46
N GLY A 169 13.33 1.68 -2.87
CA GLY A 169 14.10 2.78 -3.44
C GLY A 169 15.16 3.41 -2.51
N ASN A 170 15.00 3.27 -1.20
CA ASN A 170 15.93 3.81 -0.19
C ASN A 170 16.71 2.70 0.55
N LEU A 171 16.65 1.46 0.07
CA LEU A 171 17.32 0.31 0.68
C LEU A 171 18.60 -0.04 -0.08
N ASP A 172 19.58 -0.61 0.62
CA ASP A 172 20.69 -1.31 -0.02
C ASP A 172 20.20 -2.55 -0.78
N SER A 173 21.01 -3.06 -1.72
CA SER A 173 20.63 -4.16 -2.60
C SER A 173 20.25 -5.43 -1.86
N ALA A 174 20.86 -5.73 -0.71
CA ALA A 174 20.55 -6.93 0.07
C ALA A 174 19.18 -6.78 0.76
N SER A 175 18.94 -5.62 1.38
CA SER A 175 17.65 -5.30 2.01
C SER A 175 16.51 -5.22 0.98
N ALA A 176 16.78 -4.69 -0.22
CA ALA A 176 15.81 -4.66 -1.32
C ALA A 176 15.41 -6.08 -1.76
N ALA A 177 16.40 -6.98 -1.95
CA ALA A 177 16.13 -8.37 -2.32
C ALA A 177 15.31 -9.10 -1.24
N GLN A 178 15.63 -8.88 0.04
CA GLN A 178 14.86 -9.44 1.16
C GLN A 178 13.41 -8.93 1.17
N LEU A 179 13.19 -7.64 0.90
CA LEU A 179 11.85 -7.06 0.82
C LEU A 179 11.04 -7.67 -0.33
N HIS A 180 11.64 -7.84 -1.51
CA HIS A 180 10.96 -8.47 -2.64
C HIS A 180 10.60 -9.93 -2.33
N GLN A 181 11.50 -10.70 -1.74
CA GLN A 181 11.22 -12.06 -1.30
C GLN A 181 10.07 -12.10 -0.29
N LEU A 182 10.04 -11.15 0.66
CA LEU A 182 8.98 -11.01 1.64
C LEU A 182 7.59 -10.81 0.99
N PHE A 183 7.47 -10.04 -0.09
CA PHE A 183 6.19 -9.88 -0.78
C PHE A 183 5.68 -11.18 -1.38
N PHE A 184 6.56 -12.03 -1.93
CA PHE A 184 6.17 -13.35 -2.43
C PHE A 184 5.77 -14.29 -1.28
N GLU A 185 6.45 -14.24 -0.14
CA GLU A 185 6.09 -15.02 1.05
C GLU A 185 4.73 -14.60 1.60
N LEU A 186 4.49 -13.29 1.73
CA LEU A 186 3.20 -12.74 2.17
C LEU A 186 2.07 -13.13 1.21
N ARG A 187 2.32 -13.08 -0.10
CA ARG A 187 1.36 -13.58 -1.10
C ARG A 187 1.06 -15.07 -0.90
N ALA A 188 2.10 -15.88 -0.70
CA ALA A 188 1.94 -17.33 -0.55
C ALA A 188 1.18 -17.71 0.73
N VAL A 189 1.42 -16.99 1.83
CA VAL A 189 0.83 -17.29 3.14
C VAL A 189 -0.57 -16.72 3.28
N TYR A 190 -0.79 -15.46 2.84
CA TYR A 190 -2.03 -14.71 3.09
C TYR A 190 -2.90 -14.50 1.84
N GLY A 191 -2.39 -14.76 0.65
CA GLY A 191 -3.13 -14.57 -0.60
C GLY A 191 -3.36 -13.12 -1.02
N HIS A 192 -2.61 -12.17 -0.45
CA HIS A 192 -2.74 -10.74 -0.78
C HIS A 192 -2.35 -10.47 -2.24
N THR A 193 -3.00 -9.48 -2.83
CA THR A 193 -2.64 -8.91 -4.14
C THR A 193 -1.68 -7.74 -3.92
N PHE A 194 -0.55 -7.72 -4.64
CA PHE A 194 0.42 -6.63 -4.56
C PHE A 194 0.50 -5.86 -5.87
N ILE A 195 0.50 -4.54 -5.79
CA ILE A 195 0.79 -3.63 -6.90
C ILE A 195 1.99 -2.80 -6.51
N ILE A 196 3.09 -2.98 -7.22
CA ILE A 196 4.38 -2.38 -6.88
C ILE A 196 4.79 -1.43 -8.01
N VAL A 197 4.96 -0.16 -7.71
CA VAL A 197 5.61 0.79 -8.60
C VAL A 197 7.11 0.73 -8.36
N THR A 198 7.89 0.56 -9.42
CA THR A 198 9.35 0.53 -9.33
C THR A 198 9.99 1.13 -10.59
N HIS A 199 11.22 1.64 -10.46
CA HIS A 199 12.07 2.05 -11.58
C HIS A 199 12.97 0.91 -12.07
N ASN A 200 13.14 -0.16 -11.27
CA ASN A 200 13.97 -1.31 -11.61
C ASN A 200 13.09 -2.42 -12.19
N GLU A 201 13.53 -3.01 -13.31
CA GLU A 201 12.97 -4.22 -13.91
C GLU A 201 13.32 -5.47 -13.08
#